data_1c46768fab2d101756e663479d827511
#
_entry.id   1c46768fab2d101756e663479d827511
#
_cell.length_a   1.000
_cell.length_b   1.000
_cell.length_c   1.000
_cell.angle_alpha   90.00
_cell.angle_beta   90.00
_cell.angle_gamma   90.00
#
_symmetry.space_group_name_H-M   'P 1'
#
loop_
_entity.id
_entity.type
_entity.pdbx_description
1 polymer ?
#
loop_
_entity_poly.entity_id
_entity_poly.type
_entity_poly.pdbx_seq_one_letter_code
_entity_poly.pdbx_strand_id
1 'polypeptide(L)'
;MFDRLAIGVLVALAVVALLTFRDYGLGWDDYTHAEYGGLLLRLYETGFGDRRALSFVNLYAYGGGFDMLAALAAKVLPFDLFETRRLCGAAVGLIGLAVTWRIGRRFGGSLAGLLALLFLATCPLYYGHMFINAKDSPFAVAMVVMLLGLIRSFEEYPAPSASTVALFGFGLGLSMGTRVLGDLAPLYALAGLSFVMIAEAGQPGVPASQRALRFVLTLLPSLVLAYAVMALIWPWSVVDPLNPLRAVAYFSHFFEKPWKEMFAGVPVAVPDMPRTYVPQLFMLTMPVGVLLLGSAGIMAAIVTLAQR
;
A
#
# COMPACT_ATOMS: atom_id res chain seq x y z
N MET A 1 -24.29 -10.52 11.95
CA MET A 1 -23.92 -9.85 13.22
C MET A 1 -22.55 -9.19 13.10
N PHE A 2 -21.49 -9.91 12.79
CA PHE A 2 -20.11 -9.38 12.79
C PHE A 2 -19.84 -8.28 11.75
N ASP A 3 -20.48 -8.29 10.59
CA ASP A 3 -20.35 -7.19 9.62
C ASP A 3 -20.92 -5.86 10.15
N ARG A 4 -22.03 -5.92 10.91
CA ARG A 4 -22.60 -4.71 11.54
C ARG A 4 -21.67 -4.19 12.65
N LEU A 5 -21.03 -5.08 13.39
CA LEU A 5 -20.00 -4.71 14.38
C LEU A 5 -18.79 -4.07 13.70
N ALA A 6 -18.30 -4.64 12.59
CA ALA A 6 -17.18 -4.07 11.83
C ALA A 6 -17.49 -2.66 11.32
N ILE A 7 -18.70 -2.45 10.79
CA ILE A 7 -19.14 -1.11 10.38
C ILE A 7 -19.20 -0.16 11.61
N GLY A 8 -19.74 -0.62 12.72
CA GLY A 8 -19.77 0.17 13.97
C GLY A 8 -18.36 0.57 14.45
N VAL A 9 -17.41 -0.36 14.39
CA VAL A 9 -15.99 -0.09 14.72
C VAL A 9 -15.39 0.93 13.77
N LEU A 10 -15.60 0.80 12.45
CA LEU A 10 -15.10 1.78 11.46
C LEU A 10 -15.68 3.16 11.69
N VAL A 11 -16.98 3.27 11.98
CA VAL A 11 -17.62 4.55 12.31
C VAL A 11 -17.05 5.13 13.61
N ALA A 12 -16.89 4.31 14.65
CA ALA A 12 -16.29 4.76 15.92
C ALA A 12 -14.85 5.27 15.71
N LEU A 13 -14.03 4.54 14.95
CA LEU A 13 -12.67 4.96 14.61
C LEU A 13 -12.65 6.25 13.77
N ALA A 14 -13.57 6.42 12.84
CA ALA A 14 -13.70 7.67 12.09
C ALA A 14 -14.04 8.84 13.00
N VAL A 15 -14.97 8.66 13.96
CA VAL A 15 -15.30 9.68 14.96
C VAL A 15 -14.09 9.99 15.86
N VAL A 16 -13.40 8.98 16.36
CA VAL A 16 -12.17 9.18 17.16
C VAL A 16 -11.13 9.94 16.36
N ALA A 17 -10.88 9.54 15.12
CA ALA A 17 -9.91 10.22 14.25
C ALA A 17 -10.29 11.70 14.02
N LEU A 18 -11.57 12.00 13.78
CA LEU A 18 -12.06 13.38 13.63
C LEU A 18 -11.93 14.22 14.91
N LEU A 19 -12.03 13.60 16.08
CA LEU A 19 -11.88 14.29 17.36
C LEU A 19 -10.42 14.51 17.75
N THR A 20 -9.50 13.63 17.30
CA THR A 20 -8.12 13.58 17.79
C THR A 20 -7.06 13.93 16.74
N PHE A 21 -7.41 14.18 15.47
CA PHE A 21 -6.40 14.41 14.41
C PHE A 21 -5.48 15.61 14.69
N ARG A 22 -5.91 16.55 15.53
CA ARG A 22 -5.11 17.72 15.96
C ARG A 22 -4.10 17.39 17.05
N ASP A 23 -4.31 16.30 17.79
CA ASP A 23 -3.49 15.94 18.95
C ASP A 23 -2.17 15.25 18.53
N TYR A 24 -2.04 14.87 17.24
CA TYR A 24 -0.83 14.24 16.72
C TYR A 24 0.22 15.28 16.35
N GLY A 25 1.50 14.93 16.59
CA GLY A 25 2.64 15.74 16.19
C GLY A 25 2.91 15.70 14.68
N LEU A 26 4.09 16.20 14.31
CA LEU A 26 4.58 16.16 12.94
C LEU A 26 5.51 14.95 12.76
N GLY A 27 5.40 14.28 11.62
CA GLY A 27 6.38 13.29 11.19
C GLY A 27 7.69 13.96 10.80
N TRP A 28 8.78 13.18 10.79
CA TRP A 28 10.13 13.67 10.47
C TRP A 28 10.19 14.39 9.12
N ASP A 29 9.50 13.88 8.12
CA ASP A 29 9.55 14.38 6.74
C ASP A 29 8.39 15.33 6.39
N ASP A 30 7.48 15.66 7.32
CA ASP A 30 6.21 16.34 7.02
C ASP A 30 6.40 17.70 6.33
N TYR A 31 7.40 18.50 6.73
CA TYR A 31 7.69 19.78 6.09
C TYR A 31 8.09 19.62 4.63
N THR A 32 9.02 18.70 4.36
CA THR A 32 9.52 18.44 3.01
C THR A 32 8.41 17.88 2.11
N HIS A 33 7.59 16.98 2.63
CA HIS A 33 6.44 16.44 1.92
C HIS A 33 5.34 17.49 1.68
N ALA A 34 5.11 18.38 2.63
CA ALA A 34 4.13 19.47 2.46
C ALA A 34 4.56 20.44 1.35
N GLU A 35 5.84 20.80 1.30
CA GLU A 35 6.41 21.62 0.22
C GLU A 35 6.29 20.91 -1.13
N TYR A 36 6.63 19.62 -1.19
CA TYR A 36 6.53 18.82 -2.41
C TYR A 36 5.10 18.76 -2.96
N GLY A 37 4.09 18.59 -2.09
CA GLY A 37 2.68 18.63 -2.48
C GLY A 37 2.29 19.95 -3.13
N GLY A 38 2.76 21.08 -2.58
CA GLY A 38 2.55 22.41 -3.16
C GLY A 38 3.22 22.57 -4.53
N LEU A 39 4.43 22.03 -4.70
CA LEU A 39 5.14 22.05 -5.97
C LEU A 39 4.46 21.19 -7.04
N LEU A 40 3.93 20.02 -6.66
CA LEU A 40 3.15 19.17 -7.55
C LEU A 40 1.87 19.86 -8.01
N LEU A 41 1.15 20.55 -7.13
CA LEU A 41 -0.03 21.33 -7.55
C LEU A 41 0.37 22.41 -8.54
N ARG A 42 1.42 23.17 -8.29
CA ARG A 42 1.91 24.22 -9.21
C ARG A 42 2.33 23.66 -10.57
N LEU A 43 2.95 22.47 -10.60
CA LEU A 43 3.29 21.79 -11.85
C LEU A 43 2.03 21.62 -12.72
N TYR A 44 0.91 21.15 -12.14
CA TYR A 44 -0.33 20.95 -12.86
C TYR A 44 -1.06 22.28 -13.16
N GLU A 45 -1.15 23.20 -12.20
CA GLU A 45 -1.78 24.51 -12.36
C GLU A 45 -1.15 25.36 -13.47
N THR A 46 0.15 25.21 -13.68
CA THR A 46 0.90 25.94 -14.72
C THR A 46 1.03 25.16 -16.04
N GLY A 47 0.33 24.02 -16.17
CA GLY A 47 0.44 23.18 -17.37
C GLY A 47 1.86 22.72 -17.63
N PHE A 48 2.58 22.27 -16.57
CA PHE A 48 3.99 21.86 -16.58
C PHE A 48 4.99 23.02 -16.82
N GLY A 49 4.58 24.26 -16.63
CA GLY A 49 5.46 25.44 -16.70
C GLY A 49 6.42 25.51 -15.50
N ASP A 50 5.91 25.30 -14.27
CA ASP A 50 6.73 25.20 -13.05
C ASP A 50 7.18 23.76 -12.82
N ARG A 51 8.42 23.46 -13.15
CA ARG A 51 8.98 22.10 -13.14
C ARG A 51 9.77 21.74 -11.87
N ARG A 52 9.75 22.59 -10.83
CA ARG A 52 10.51 22.37 -9.59
C ARG A 52 10.17 21.05 -8.91
N ALA A 53 8.94 20.59 -8.99
CA ALA A 53 8.53 19.29 -8.46
C ALA A 53 9.32 18.10 -9.06
N LEU A 54 9.77 18.23 -10.31
CA LEU A 54 10.46 17.15 -11.05
C LEU A 54 11.94 16.98 -10.67
N SER A 55 12.46 17.80 -9.75
CA SER A 55 13.83 17.75 -9.26
C SER A 55 13.95 18.10 -7.77
N PHE A 56 12.82 18.09 -7.04
CA PHE A 56 12.79 18.50 -5.64
C PHE A 56 13.39 17.44 -4.73
N VAL A 57 14.55 17.76 -4.14
CA VAL A 57 15.33 16.89 -3.23
C VAL A 57 15.55 15.51 -3.84
N ASN A 58 14.99 14.46 -3.23
CA ASN A 58 14.88 13.09 -3.76
C ASN A 58 13.40 12.64 -3.87
N LEU A 59 12.45 13.53 -3.56
CA LEU A 59 11.03 13.21 -3.55
C LEU A 59 10.47 13.04 -4.97
N TYR A 60 11.11 13.64 -5.99
CA TYR A 60 10.75 13.41 -7.39
C TYR A 60 10.89 11.94 -7.81
N ALA A 61 11.77 11.18 -7.15
CA ALA A 61 11.93 9.74 -7.39
C ALA A 61 10.86 8.88 -6.68
N TYR A 62 9.98 9.52 -5.90
CA TYR A 62 8.77 8.94 -5.33
C TYR A 62 7.53 9.59 -5.93
N GLY A 63 6.38 8.92 -5.84
CA GLY A 63 5.12 9.58 -6.10
C GLY A 63 4.65 10.45 -4.94
N GLY A 64 4.07 11.59 -5.27
CA GLY A 64 3.56 12.57 -4.30
C GLY A 64 2.03 12.67 -4.27
N GLY A 65 1.33 11.60 -4.65
CA GLY A 65 -0.14 11.63 -4.75
C GLY A 65 -0.83 12.03 -3.45
N PHE A 66 -0.36 11.50 -2.31
CA PHE A 66 -0.87 11.91 -0.99
C PHE A 66 -0.56 13.37 -0.69
N ASP A 67 0.66 13.81 -0.97
CA ASP A 67 1.10 15.19 -0.72
C ASP A 67 0.29 16.19 -1.54
N MET A 68 0.08 15.88 -2.82
CA MET A 68 -0.75 16.69 -3.72
C MET A 68 -2.22 16.71 -3.27
N LEU A 69 -2.78 15.57 -2.84
CA LEU A 69 -4.15 15.49 -2.31
C LEU A 69 -4.31 16.37 -1.06
N ALA A 70 -3.37 16.28 -0.13
CA ALA A 70 -3.40 17.06 1.11
C ALA A 70 -3.23 18.57 0.84
N ALA A 71 -2.32 18.93 -0.09
CA ALA A 71 -2.16 20.33 -0.51
C ALA A 71 -3.40 20.88 -1.21
N LEU A 72 -4.08 20.07 -2.02
CA LEU A 72 -5.37 20.44 -2.64
C LEU A 72 -6.47 20.60 -1.59
N ALA A 73 -6.57 19.66 -0.65
CA ALA A 73 -7.55 19.69 0.43
C ALA A 73 -7.36 20.93 1.33
N ALA A 74 -6.11 21.35 1.58
CA ALA A 74 -5.79 22.54 2.36
C ALA A 74 -6.25 23.87 1.71
N LYS A 75 -6.55 23.87 0.42
CA LYS A 75 -7.18 25.05 -0.25
C LYS A 75 -8.67 25.19 0.06
N VAL A 76 -9.30 24.12 0.53
CA VAL A 76 -10.77 24.07 0.68
C VAL A 76 -11.17 23.91 2.15
N LEU A 77 -10.40 23.15 2.93
CA LEU A 77 -10.72 22.86 4.32
C LEU A 77 -10.30 24.04 5.24
N PRO A 78 -11.06 24.30 6.32
CA PRO A 78 -10.81 25.42 7.23
C PRO A 78 -9.75 25.09 8.29
N PHE A 79 -8.76 24.26 7.96
CA PHE A 79 -7.70 23.80 8.84
C PHE A 79 -6.35 24.27 8.31
N ASP A 80 -5.34 24.31 9.18
CA ASP A 80 -3.99 24.54 8.70
C ASP A 80 -3.48 23.37 7.82
N LEU A 81 -2.36 23.58 7.14
CA LEU A 81 -1.82 22.61 6.20
C LEU A 81 -1.54 21.25 6.87
N PHE A 82 -0.95 21.25 8.07
CA PHE A 82 -0.56 20.04 8.76
C PHE A 82 -1.76 19.34 9.42
N GLU A 83 -2.73 20.08 9.95
CA GLU A 83 -4.01 19.54 10.39
C GLU A 83 -4.73 18.84 9.24
N THR A 84 -4.78 19.50 8.06
CA THR A 84 -5.38 18.92 6.85
C THR A 84 -4.66 17.65 6.40
N ARG A 85 -3.32 17.63 6.45
CA ARG A 85 -2.53 16.44 6.12
C ARG A 85 -2.87 15.28 7.04
N ARG A 86 -2.96 15.51 8.35
CA ARG A 86 -3.35 14.49 9.34
C ARG A 86 -4.77 13.96 9.09
N LEU A 87 -5.70 14.84 8.77
CA LEU A 87 -7.07 14.45 8.44
C LEU A 87 -7.14 13.60 7.15
N CYS A 88 -6.41 14.00 6.11
CA CYS A 88 -6.29 13.21 4.88
C CYS A 88 -5.64 11.85 5.16
N GLY A 89 -4.59 11.81 5.98
CA GLY A 89 -3.92 10.57 6.37
C GLY A 89 -4.86 9.64 7.14
N ALA A 90 -5.62 10.18 8.09
CA ALA A 90 -6.65 9.43 8.80
C ALA A 90 -7.71 8.84 7.85
N ALA A 91 -8.18 9.62 6.87
CA ALA A 91 -9.14 9.13 5.88
C ALA A 91 -8.55 7.98 5.05
N VAL A 92 -7.31 8.11 4.58
CA VAL A 92 -6.59 7.04 3.86
C VAL A 92 -6.41 5.82 4.76
N GLY A 93 -6.00 5.99 6.02
CA GLY A 93 -5.85 4.90 6.98
C GLY A 93 -7.17 4.15 7.24
N LEU A 94 -8.28 4.86 7.38
CA LEU A 94 -9.61 4.25 7.53
C LEU A 94 -10.01 3.45 6.30
N ILE A 95 -9.66 3.89 5.09
CA ILE A 95 -9.83 3.09 3.86
C ILE A 95 -9.04 1.79 3.96
N GLY A 96 -7.77 1.85 4.42
CA GLY A 96 -6.96 0.66 4.63
C GLY A 96 -7.57 -0.33 5.60
N LEU A 97 -8.13 0.15 6.71
CA LEU A 97 -8.89 -0.67 7.67
C LEU A 97 -10.10 -1.34 7.03
N ALA A 98 -10.89 -0.58 6.26
CA ALA A 98 -12.06 -1.11 5.57
C ALA A 98 -11.70 -2.16 4.52
N VAL A 99 -10.61 -1.96 3.77
CA VAL A 99 -10.10 -2.92 2.78
C VAL A 99 -9.59 -4.19 3.46
N THR A 100 -8.85 -4.06 4.58
CA THR A 100 -8.37 -5.20 5.39
C THR A 100 -9.54 -6.02 5.94
N TRP A 101 -10.59 -5.37 6.44
CA TRP A 101 -11.84 -6.04 6.79
C TRP A 101 -12.42 -6.85 5.63
N ARG A 102 -12.48 -6.25 4.43
CA ARG A 102 -13.01 -6.92 3.22
C ARG A 102 -12.16 -8.13 2.82
N ILE A 103 -10.85 -8.05 2.93
CA ILE A 103 -9.92 -9.17 2.66
C ILE A 103 -10.14 -10.29 3.68
N GLY A 104 -10.09 -9.97 4.98
CA GLY A 104 -10.29 -10.97 6.04
C GLY A 104 -11.65 -11.67 5.92
N ARG A 105 -12.70 -10.93 5.54
CA ARG A 105 -14.04 -11.47 5.30
C ARG A 105 -14.09 -12.45 4.12
N ARG A 106 -13.26 -12.25 3.09
CA ARG A 106 -13.18 -13.16 1.94
C ARG A 106 -12.54 -14.49 2.29
N PHE A 107 -11.52 -14.47 3.13
CA PHE A 107 -10.81 -15.69 3.52
C PHE A 107 -11.50 -16.51 4.61
N GLY A 108 -12.13 -15.87 5.60
CA GLY A 108 -12.66 -16.56 6.77
C GLY A 108 -14.05 -16.09 7.22
N GLY A 109 -14.82 -15.42 6.33
CA GLY A 109 -16.16 -14.96 6.65
C GLY A 109 -16.19 -13.72 7.55
N SER A 110 -17.38 -13.36 8.03
CA SER A 110 -17.63 -12.08 8.71
C SER A 110 -16.87 -11.91 10.04
N LEU A 111 -16.64 -13.01 10.78
CA LEU A 111 -15.84 -12.97 12.01
C LEU A 111 -14.36 -12.70 11.71
N ALA A 112 -13.77 -13.40 10.74
CA ALA A 112 -12.38 -13.18 10.36
C ALA A 112 -12.16 -11.75 9.84
N GLY A 113 -13.13 -11.21 9.11
CA GLY A 113 -13.09 -9.80 8.70
C GLY A 113 -13.07 -8.85 9.88
N LEU A 114 -13.96 -9.03 10.86
CA LEU A 114 -13.96 -8.20 12.07
C LEU A 114 -12.64 -8.31 12.85
N LEU A 115 -12.12 -9.52 13.01
CA LEU A 115 -10.83 -9.72 13.69
C LEU A 115 -9.68 -9.05 12.96
N ALA A 116 -9.61 -9.18 11.62
CA ALA A 116 -8.59 -8.50 10.81
C ALA A 116 -8.65 -6.97 10.98
N LEU A 117 -9.86 -6.40 10.99
CA LEU A 117 -10.06 -4.97 11.28
C LEU A 117 -9.56 -4.61 12.67
N LEU A 118 -9.96 -5.35 13.71
CA LEU A 118 -9.60 -5.05 15.09
C LEU A 118 -8.08 -5.15 15.30
N PHE A 119 -7.43 -6.20 14.77
CA PHE A 119 -5.98 -6.36 14.91
C PHE A 119 -5.21 -5.21 14.23
N LEU A 120 -5.63 -4.78 13.05
CA LEU A 120 -4.96 -3.66 12.39
C LEU A 120 -5.25 -2.33 13.09
N ALA A 121 -6.50 -2.11 13.53
CA ALA A 121 -6.88 -0.88 14.22
C ALA A 121 -6.20 -0.73 15.59
N THR A 122 -5.91 -1.83 16.27
CA THR A 122 -5.20 -1.85 17.57
C THR A 122 -3.68 -1.97 17.41
N CYS A 123 -3.16 -1.99 16.19
CA CYS A 123 -1.72 -1.91 15.92
C CYS A 123 -1.26 -0.44 16.05
N PRO A 124 -0.48 -0.08 17.11
CA PRO A 124 -0.10 1.31 17.33
C PRO A 124 0.68 1.92 16.18
N LEU A 125 1.52 1.10 15.54
CA LEU A 125 2.32 1.51 14.39
C LEU A 125 1.42 1.92 13.22
N TYR A 126 0.39 1.12 12.89
CA TYR A 126 -0.54 1.47 11.82
C TYR A 126 -1.38 2.70 12.17
N TYR A 127 -2.02 2.67 13.35
CA TYR A 127 -2.94 3.73 13.76
C TYR A 127 -2.23 5.07 13.94
N GLY A 128 -1.04 5.09 14.55
CA GLY A 128 -0.25 6.31 14.71
C GLY A 128 0.27 6.84 13.36
N HIS A 129 0.82 5.97 12.53
CA HIS A 129 1.38 6.37 11.24
C HIS A 129 0.36 6.93 10.25
N MET A 130 -0.92 6.58 10.36
CA MET A 130 -1.92 7.18 9.46
C MET A 130 -2.01 8.70 9.61
N PHE A 131 -1.62 9.27 10.76
CA PHE A 131 -1.64 10.72 10.99
C PHE A 131 -0.31 11.41 10.65
N ILE A 132 0.83 10.73 10.81
CA ILE A 132 2.15 11.35 10.79
C ILE A 132 3.10 10.81 9.72
N ASN A 133 2.68 9.82 8.92
CA ASN A 133 3.52 9.25 7.87
C ASN A 133 2.87 9.42 6.50
N ALA A 134 3.28 10.46 5.79
CA ALA A 134 2.76 10.86 4.48
C ALA A 134 3.14 9.90 3.35
N LYS A 135 3.99 8.92 3.60
CA LYS A 135 4.62 8.07 2.58
C LYS A 135 4.28 6.59 2.76
N ASP A 136 4.63 6.02 3.92
CA ASP A 136 4.48 4.58 4.14
C ASP A 136 3.04 4.17 4.41
N SER A 137 2.28 4.99 5.12
CA SER A 137 0.86 4.72 5.41
C SER A 137 0.01 4.74 4.12
N PRO A 138 0.07 5.75 3.25
CA PRO A 138 -0.62 5.72 1.96
C PRO A 138 -0.17 4.57 1.05
N PHE A 139 1.12 4.23 1.06
CA PHE A 139 1.64 3.09 0.30
C PHE A 139 1.06 1.76 0.80
N ALA A 140 1.04 1.53 2.12
CA ALA A 140 0.46 0.33 2.70
C ALA A 140 -1.03 0.18 2.32
N VAL A 141 -1.77 1.30 2.31
CA VAL A 141 -3.18 1.30 1.88
C VAL A 141 -3.31 1.01 0.39
N ALA A 142 -2.46 1.61 -0.46
CA ALA A 142 -2.44 1.32 -1.89
C ALA A 142 -2.18 -0.17 -2.16
N MET A 143 -1.22 -0.78 -1.43
CA MET A 143 -0.89 -2.20 -1.52
C MET A 143 -2.06 -3.10 -1.13
N VAL A 144 -2.79 -2.82 -0.04
CA VAL A 144 -3.94 -3.66 0.33
C VAL A 144 -5.12 -3.48 -0.63
N VAL A 145 -5.31 -2.31 -1.24
CA VAL A 145 -6.29 -2.10 -2.33
C VAL A 145 -5.92 -2.93 -3.55
N MET A 146 -4.66 -2.91 -3.96
CA MET A 146 -4.14 -3.73 -5.06
C MET A 146 -4.32 -5.23 -4.75
N LEU A 147 -3.97 -5.68 -3.54
CA LEU A 147 -4.14 -7.07 -3.12
C LEU A 147 -5.61 -7.49 -3.13
N LEU A 148 -6.55 -6.64 -2.70
CA LEU A 148 -7.98 -6.94 -2.80
C LEU A 148 -8.40 -7.14 -4.26
N GLY A 149 -7.92 -6.30 -5.18
CA GLY A 149 -8.15 -6.44 -6.61
C GLY A 149 -7.59 -7.75 -7.16
N LEU A 150 -6.37 -8.11 -6.77
CA LEU A 150 -5.70 -9.35 -7.19
C LEU A 150 -6.43 -10.60 -6.65
N ILE A 151 -6.81 -10.61 -5.37
CA ILE A 151 -7.59 -11.70 -4.77
C ILE A 151 -8.90 -11.89 -5.53
N ARG A 152 -9.63 -10.81 -5.80
CA ARG A 152 -10.86 -10.89 -6.60
C ARG A 152 -10.59 -11.39 -8.02
N SER A 153 -9.49 -11.01 -8.61
CA SER A 153 -9.12 -11.50 -9.94
C SER A 153 -8.97 -13.02 -9.96
N PHE A 154 -8.35 -13.60 -8.93
CA PHE A 154 -8.23 -15.05 -8.81
C PHE A 154 -9.56 -15.75 -8.43
N GLU A 155 -10.41 -15.12 -7.64
CA GLU A 155 -11.76 -15.65 -7.38
C GLU A 155 -12.62 -15.72 -8.65
N GLU A 156 -12.41 -14.77 -9.57
CA GLU A 156 -13.13 -14.68 -10.84
C GLU A 156 -12.36 -15.32 -12.03
N TYR A 157 -11.27 -16.06 -11.74
CA TYR A 157 -10.47 -16.76 -12.77
C TYR A 157 -11.31 -17.71 -13.63
N PRO A 158 -11.14 -17.76 -14.94
CA PRO A 158 -10.12 -17.12 -15.78
C PRO A 158 -10.58 -15.81 -16.44
N ALA A 159 -11.70 -15.22 -16.06
CA ALA A 159 -12.26 -14.03 -16.70
C ALA A 159 -12.80 -13.01 -15.68
N PRO A 160 -11.90 -12.27 -15.00
CA PRO A 160 -12.27 -11.22 -14.07
C PRO A 160 -13.23 -10.19 -14.67
N SER A 161 -14.19 -9.74 -13.86
CA SER A 161 -15.14 -8.69 -14.23
C SER A 161 -14.44 -7.33 -14.41
N ALA A 162 -15.04 -6.43 -15.19
CA ALA A 162 -14.51 -5.10 -15.42
C ALA A 162 -14.27 -4.31 -14.12
N SER A 163 -15.16 -4.46 -13.12
CA SER A 163 -14.97 -3.82 -11.81
C SER A 163 -13.77 -4.37 -11.05
N THR A 164 -13.47 -5.65 -11.18
CA THR A 164 -12.29 -6.29 -10.57
C THR A 164 -11.02 -5.86 -11.28
N VAL A 165 -11.02 -5.83 -12.61
CA VAL A 165 -9.91 -5.31 -13.43
C VAL A 165 -9.63 -3.85 -13.08
N ALA A 166 -10.66 -3.02 -12.94
CA ALA A 166 -10.52 -1.61 -12.55
C ALA A 166 -9.96 -1.46 -11.13
N LEU A 167 -10.46 -2.25 -10.16
CA LEU A 167 -9.96 -2.20 -8.78
C LEU A 167 -8.47 -2.59 -8.71
N PHE A 168 -8.09 -3.67 -9.42
CA PHE A 168 -6.70 -4.11 -9.46
C PHE A 168 -5.81 -3.04 -10.13
N GLY A 169 -6.21 -2.52 -11.28
CA GLY A 169 -5.46 -1.47 -11.99
C GLY A 169 -5.33 -0.18 -11.19
N PHE A 170 -6.39 0.25 -10.52
CA PHE A 170 -6.36 1.43 -9.64
C PHE A 170 -5.40 1.23 -8.46
N GLY A 171 -5.51 0.10 -7.73
CA GLY A 171 -4.62 -0.22 -6.62
C GLY A 171 -3.17 -0.39 -7.05
N LEU A 172 -2.93 -1.02 -8.21
CA LEU A 172 -1.60 -1.16 -8.81
C LEU A 172 -0.98 0.21 -9.13
N GLY A 173 -1.74 1.08 -9.78
CA GLY A 173 -1.28 2.42 -10.11
C GLY A 173 -1.01 3.29 -8.88
N LEU A 174 -1.83 3.19 -7.84
CA LEU A 174 -1.58 3.85 -6.56
C LEU A 174 -0.30 3.34 -5.90
N SER A 175 -0.07 2.02 -5.87
CA SER A 175 1.11 1.44 -5.21
C SER A 175 2.40 1.79 -5.96
N MET A 176 2.45 1.60 -7.28
CA MET A 176 3.58 1.98 -8.13
C MET A 176 3.85 3.49 -8.09
N GLY A 177 2.78 4.28 -8.13
CA GLY A 177 2.86 5.74 -8.10
C GLY A 177 3.17 6.32 -6.71
N THR A 178 3.24 5.52 -5.65
CA THR A 178 3.61 5.99 -4.32
C THR A 178 5.03 5.57 -3.95
N ARG A 179 5.41 4.34 -4.25
CA ARG A 179 6.76 3.80 -3.99
C ARG A 179 7.17 2.79 -5.04
N VAL A 180 8.46 2.77 -5.35
CA VAL A 180 9.11 1.80 -6.23
C VAL A 180 8.83 0.34 -5.81
N LEU A 181 8.65 0.06 -4.52
CA LEU A 181 8.26 -1.28 -4.04
C LEU A 181 6.88 -1.74 -4.58
N GLY A 182 6.05 -0.84 -5.07
CA GLY A 182 4.83 -1.19 -5.80
C GLY A 182 5.11 -2.00 -7.07
N ASP A 183 6.30 -1.87 -7.66
CA ASP A 183 6.73 -2.64 -8.83
C ASP A 183 6.88 -4.15 -8.55
N LEU A 184 6.84 -4.60 -7.29
CA LEU A 184 6.78 -6.01 -6.91
C LEU A 184 5.40 -6.64 -7.14
N ALA A 185 4.36 -5.86 -7.37
CA ALA A 185 3.00 -6.37 -7.58
C ALA A 185 2.88 -7.42 -8.71
N PRO A 186 3.57 -7.29 -9.86
CA PRO A 186 3.58 -8.35 -10.89
C PRO A 186 4.08 -9.70 -10.38
N LEU A 187 5.02 -9.71 -9.42
CA LEU A 187 5.53 -10.95 -8.85
C LEU A 187 4.45 -11.70 -8.05
N TYR A 188 3.58 -10.97 -7.33
CA TYR A 188 2.45 -11.59 -6.63
C TYR A 188 1.43 -12.17 -7.62
N ALA A 189 1.15 -11.48 -8.72
CA ALA A 189 0.25 -11.96 -9.77
C ALA A 189 0.83 -13.20 -10.45
N LEU A 190 2.11 -13.20 -10.79
CA LEU A 190 2.80 -14.34 -11.41
C LEU A 190 2.85 -15.55 -10.46
N ALA A 191 3.17 -15.36 -9.18
CA ALA A 191 3.18 -16.43 -8.20
C ALA A 191 1.79 -17.07 -8.05
N GLY A 192 0.74 -16.25 -7.92
CA GLY A 192 -0.64 -16.72 -7.85
C GLY A 192 -1.05 -17.48 -9.11
N LEU A 193 -0.75 -16.95 -10.30
CA LEU A 193 -1.05 -17.62 -11.57
C LEU A 193 -0.30 -18.94 -11.71
N SER A 194 0.97 -19.00 -11.35
CA SER A 194 1.77 -20.22 -11.36
C SER A 194 1.16 -21.29 -10.45
N PHE A 195 0.73 -20.88 -9.25
CA PHE A 195 0.06 -21.80 -8.32
C PHE A 195 -1.24 -22.36 -8.90
N VAL A 196 -2.08 -21.50 -9.50
CA VAL A 196 -3.34 -21.94 -10.15
C VAL A 196 -3.05 -22.90 -11.31
N MET A 197 -2.06 -22.59 -12.16
CA MET A 197 -1.68 -23.46 -13.28
C MET A 197 -1.17 -24.82 -12.82
N ILE A 198 -0.39 -24.88 -11.74
CA ILE A 198 0.07 -26.14 -11.14
C ILE A 198 -1.12 -26.93 -10.57
N ALA A 199 -2.03 -26.27 -9.88
CA ALA A 199 -3.22 -26.92 -9.30
C ALA A 199 -4.18 -27.47 -10.36
N GLU A 200 -4.21 -26.88 -11.56
CA GLU A 200 -5.02 -27.31 -12.69
C GLU A 200 -4.31 -28.28 -13.64
N ALA A 201 -3.01 -28.52 -13.43
CA ALA A 201 -2.25 -29.40 -14.30
C ALA A 201 -2.83 -30.83 -14.25
N GLY A 202 -3.14 -31.35 -15.45
CA GLY A 202 -3.73 -32.69 -15.58
C GLY A 202 -5.24 -32.80 -15.35
N GLN A 203 -5.94 -31.71 -15.05
CA GLN A 203 -7.41 -31.74 -14.97
C GLN A 203 -8.02 -31.82 -16.37
N PRO A 204 -9.11 -32.60 -16.56
CA PRO A 204 -9.80 -32.70 -17.84
C PRO A 204 -10.50 -31.38 -18.18
N GLY A 205 -10.55 -31.04 -19.47
CA GLY A 205 -11.25 -29.85 -19.96
C GLY A 205 -10.35 -28.88 -20.71
N VAL A 206 -10.62 -27.58 -20.60
CA VAL A 206 -9.82 -26.55 -21.28
C VAL A 206 -8.40 -26.52 -20.70
N PRO A 207 -7.35 -26.54 -21.53
CA PRO A 207 -5.97 -26.50 -21.03
C PRO A 207 -5.69 -25.35 -20.09
N ALA A 208 -4.96 -25.61 -19.01
CA ALA A 208 -4.59 -24.59 -18.01
C ALA A 208 -3.89 -23.37 -18.66
N SER A 209 -3.07 -23.60 -19.68
CA SER A 209 -2.42 -22.53 -20.44
C SER A 209 -3.39 -21.61 -21.18
N GLN A 210 -4.48 -22.13 -21.72
CA GLN A 210 -5.51 -21.30 -22.40
C GLN A 210 -6.29 -20.47 -21.38
N ARG A 211 -6.61 -21.04 -20.20
CA ARG A 211 -7.27 -20.32 -19.13
C ARG A 211 -6.37 -19.23 -18.55
N ALA A 212 -5.08 -19.53 -18.35
CA ALA A 212 -4.09 -18.57 -17.92
C ALA A 212 -3.92 -17.43 -18.94
N LEU A 213 -3.84 -17.75 -20.24
CA LEU A 213 -3.77 -16.74 -21.28
C LEU A 213 -5.02 -15.83 -21.27
N ARG A 214 -6.21 -16.42 -21.16
CA ARG A 214 -7.45 -15.65 -21.06
C ARG A 214 -7.43 -14.72 -19.85
N PHE A 215 -6.98 -15.20 -18.70
CA PHE A 215 -6.85 -14.41 -17.48
C PHE A 215 -5.92 -13.22 -17.68
N VAL A 216 -4.72 -13.44 -18.22
CA VAL A 216 -3.75 -12.39 -18.51
C VAL A 216 -4.33 -11.36 -19.49
N LEU A 217 -4.94 -11.81 -20.58
CA LEU A 217 -5.55 -10.90 -21.57
C LEU A 217 -6.69 -10.07 -20.97
N THR A 218 -7.50 -10.67 -20.06
CA THR A 218 -8.57 -9.94 -19.38
C THR A 218 -8.02 -8.89 -18.41
N LEU A 219 -6.84 -9.12 -17.84
CA LEU A 219 -6.19 -8.16 -16.94
C LEU A 219 -5.41 -7.05 -17.66
N LEU A 220 -5.10 -7.16 -18.96
CA LEU A 220 -4.33 -6.14 -19.67
C LEU A 220 -4.88 -4.71 -19.52
N PRO A 221 -6.21 -4.46 -19.55
CA PRO A 221 -6.74 -3.10 -19.35
C PRO A 221 -6.38 -2.51 -17.98
N SER A 222 -6.12 -3.35 -16.97
CA SER A 222 -5.68 -2.86 -15.65
C SER A 222 -4.32 -2.15 -15.71
N LEU A 223 -3.43 -2.53 -16.63
CA LEU A 223 -2.12 -1.91 -16.82
C LEU A 223 -2.25 -0.48 -17.37
N VAL A 224 -3.21 -0.25 -18.26
CA VAL A 224 -3.49 1.08 -18.81
C VAL A 224 -3.99 2.01 -17.69
N LEU A 225 -4.93 1.51 -16.87
CA LEU A 225 -5.43 2.27 -15.73
C LEU A 225 -4.32 2.50 -14.68
N ALA A 226 -3.52 1.48 -14.39
CA ALA A 226 -2.40 1.60 -13.46
C ALA A 226 -1.39 2.65 -13.92
N TYR A 227 -1.03 2.63 -15.20
CA TYR A 227 -0.13 3.64 -15.78
C TYR A 227 -0.73 5.05 -15.69
N ALA A 228 -2.02 5.22 -16.01
CA ALA A 228 -2.69 6.52 -15.92
C ALA A 228 -2.72 7.06 -14.48
N VAL A 229 -3.04 6.21 -13.49
CA VAL A 229 -3.02 6.58 -12.06
C VAL A 229 -1.59 6.90 -11.61
N MET A 230 -0.62 6.07 -11.93
CA MET A 230 0.79 6.31 -11.63
C MET A 230 1.26 7.64 -12.23
N ALA A 231 0.98 7.89 -13.50
CA ALA A 231 1.34 9.12 -14.21
C ALA A 231 0.77 10.38 -13.52
N LEU A 232 -0.47 10.29 -13.05
CA LEU A 232 -1.14 11.39 -12.37
C LEU A 232 -0.50 11.73 -11.02
N ILE A 233 -0.15 10.72 -10.23
CA ILE A 233 0.36 10.93 -8.86
C ILE A 233 1.88 10.97 -8.77
N TRP A 234 2.57 10.54 -9.83
CA TRP A 234 4.02 10.54 -9.98
C TRP A 234 4.44 11.04 -11.38
N PRO A 235 4.25 12.34 -11.67
CA PRO A 235 4.46 12.89 -13.01
C PRO A 235 5.90 12.73 -13.54
N TRP A 236 6.90 12.69 -12.66
CA TRP A 236 8.27 12.44 -13.07
C TRP A 236 8.44 11.06 -13.76
N SER A 237 7.67 10.05 -13.37
CA SER A 237 7.73 8.71 -13.95
C SER A 237 7.45 8.67 -15.45
N VAL A 238 6.72 9.65 -15.99
CA VAL A 238 6.32 9.71 -17.40
C VAL A 238 7.03 10.78 -18.22
N VAL A 239 7.88 11.60 -17.58
CA VAL A 239 8.74 12.56 -18.29
C VAL A 239 9.76 11.83 -19.19
N ASP A 240 10.24 10.68 -18.75
CA ASP A 240 11.06 9.75 -19.49
C ASP A 240 10.58 8.32 -19.17
N PRO A 241 10.32 7.46 -20.18
CA PRO A 241 9.83 6.09 -19.95
C PRO A 241 10.73 5.22 -19.06
N LEU A 242 12.01 5.56 -18.95
CA LEU A 242 12.98 4.84 -18.12
C LEU A 242 13.04 5.35 -16.67
N ASN A 243 12.33 6.41 -16.33
CA ASN A 243 12.37 6.99 -14.97
C ASN A 243 11.94 6.02 -13.86
N PRO A 244 10.93 5.16 -14.02
CA PRO A 244 10.63 4.14 -13.01
C PRO A 244 11.81 3.21 -12.74
N LEU A 245 12.52 2.77 -13.79
CA LEU A 245 13.73 1.94 -13.63
C LEU A 245 14.89 2.71 -13.00
N ARG A 246 15.05 4.00 -13.33
CA ARG A 246 16.05 4.87 -12.68
C ARG A 246 15.75 5.06 -11.19
N ALA A 247 14.48 5.14 -10.81
CA ALA A 247 14.09 5.19 -9.40
C ALA A 247 14.47 3.88 -8.68
N VAL A 248 14.22 2.72 -9.28
CA VAL A 248 14.68 1.41 -8.74
C VAL A 248 16.19 1.42 -8.54
N ALA A 249 16.95 1.82 -9.55
CA ALA A 249 18.42 1.90 -9.47
C ALA A 249 18.88 2.90 -8.41
N TYR A 250 18.24 4.06 -8.30
CA TYR A 250 18.54 5.04 -7.26
C TYR A 250 18.34 4.46 -5.85
N PHE A 251 17.20 3.81 -5.59
CA PHE A 251 16.89 3.28 -4.27
C PHE A 251 17.65 1.99 -3.92
N SER A 252 18.12 1.23 -4.90
CA SER A 252 18.98 0.06 -4.63
C SER A 252 20.33 0.44 -4.00
N HIS A 253 20.81 1.68 -4.22
CA HIS A 253 22.04 2.22 -3.66
C HIS A 253 21.81 3.23 -2.53
N PHE A 254 20.54 3.48 -2.16
CA PHE A 254 20.19 4.53 -1.20
C PHE A 254 20.80 4.32 0.19
N PHE A 255 20.89 3.07 0.62
CA PHE A 255 21.40 2.66 1.93
C PHE A 255 22.93 2.44 1.97
N GLU A 256 23.64 2.68 0.88
CA GLU A 256 25.11 2.65 0.88
C GLU A 256 25.72 3.85 1.60
N LYS A 257 24.93 4.91 1.84
CA LYS A 257 25.36 6.06 2.63
C LYS A 257 25.44 5.66 4.11
N PRO A 258 26.56 6.00 4.80
CA PRO A 258 26.85 5.50 6.13
C PRO A 258 26.12 6.27 7.24
N TRP A 259 24.79 6.32 7.21
CA TRP A 259 24.10 6.73 8.42
C TRP A 259 23.94 5.55 9.39
N LYS A 260 23.73 5.87 10.67
CA LYS A 260 23.63 4.86 11.73
C LYS A 260 22.21 4.82 12.27
N GLU A 261 21.74 3.60 12.52
CA GLU A 261 20.50 3.32 13.21
C GLU A 261 20.77 2.58 14.52
N MET A 262 19.90 2.81 15.51
CA MET A 262 20.02 2.11 16.79
C MET A 262 19.55 0.66 16.65
N PHE A 263 20.43 -0.28 16.95
CA PHE A 263 20.10 -1.69 16.99
C PHE A 263 20.72 -2.36 18.24
N ALA A 264 19.87 -3.03 19.03
CA ALA A 264 20.27 -3.70 20.27
C ALA A 264 21.07 -2.79 21.24
N GLY A 265 20.71 -1.49 21.31
CA GLY A 265 21.34 -0.52 22.20
C GLY A 265 22.63 0.11 21.68
N VAL A 266 23.06 -0.20 20.46
CA VAL A 266 24.26 0.37 19.84
C VAL A 266 23.95 1.00 18.48
N PRO A 267 24.63 2.11 18.10
CA PRO A 267 24.49 2.70 16.77
C PRO A 267 25.28 1.88 15.74
N VAL A 268 24.56 1.20 14.84
CA VAL A 268 25.12 0.36 13.77
C VAL A 268 24.95 1.09 12.44
N ALA A 269 25.99 1.10 11.60
CA ALA A 269 25.87 1.65 10.25
C ALA A 269 24.89 0.79 9.42
N VAL A 270 24.03 1.44 8.62
CA VAL A 270 22.99 0.74 7.87
C VAL A 270 23.52 -0.36 6.97
N PRO A 271 24.65 -0.17 6.24
CA PRO A 271 25.26 -1.27 5.47
C PRO A 271 25.72 -2.47 6.30
N ASP A 272 26.01 -2.27 7.58
CA ASP A 272 26.52 -3.30 8.51
C ASP A 272 25.40 -3.94 9.34
N MET A 273 24.13 -3.62 9.06
CA MET A 273 23.00 -4.17 9.80
C MET A 273 22.93 -5.68 9.67
N PRO A 274 22.80 -6.41 10.81
CA PRO A 274 22.71 -7.86 10.78
C PRO A 274 21.41 -8.32 10.11
N ARG A 275 21.45 -9.49 9.50
CA ARG A 275 20.24 -10.08 8.83
C ARG A 275 19.06 -10.29 9.79
N THR A 276 19.31 -10.30 11.09
CA THR A 276 18.29 -10.42 12.14
C THR A 276 17.58 -9.09 12.43
N TYR A 277 18.04 -7.95 11.87
CA TYR A 277 17.46 -6.62 12.13
C TYR A 277 15.97 -6.58 11.82
N VAL A 278 15.57 -6.91 10.60
CA VAL A 278 14.16 -6.85 10.19
C VAL A 278 13.28 -7.82 10.98
N PRO A 279 13.64 -9.11 11.16
CA PRO A 279 12.89 -10.03 12.02
C PRO A 279 12.74 -9.55 13.46
N GLN A 280 13.81 -9.03 14.07
CA GLN A 280 13.77 -8.53 15.45
C GLN A 280 12.89 -7.27 15.55
N LEU A 281 13.07 -6.31 14.63
CA LEU A 281 12.24 -5.11 14.60
C LEU A 281 10.75 -5.46 14.48
N PHE A 282 10.42 -6.40 13.59
CA PHE A 282 9.06 -6.88 13.40
C PHE A 282 8.50 -7.49 14.70
N MET A 283 9.26 -8.34 15.39
CA MET A 283 8.85 -8.94 16.67
C MET A 283 8.67 -7.91 17.79
N LEU A 284 9.45 -6.84 17.80
CA LEU A 284 9.38 -5.80 18.83
C LEU A 284 8.26 -4.78 18.59
N THR A 285 7.90 -4.53 17.32
CA THR A 285 6.92 -3.49 16.95
C THR A 285 5.51 -4.01 16.77
N MET A 286 5.35 -5.32 16.50
CA MET A 286 4.02 -5.91 16.30
C MET A 286 3.37 -6.29 17.63
N PRO A 287 2.05 -6.05 17.80
CA PRO A 287 1.33 -6.52 18.97
C PRO A 287 1.45 -8.03 19.16
N VAL A 288 1.68 -8.47 20.39
CA VAL A 288 1.89 -9.89 20.74
C VAL A 288 0.74 -10.79 20.24
N GLY A 289 -0.50 -10.31 20.34
CA GLY A 289 -1.67 -11.04 19.83
C GLY A 289 -1.61 -11.29 18.32
N VAL A 290 -1.10 -10.33 17.53
CA VAL A 290 -0.91 -10.48 16.08
C VAL A 290 0.19 -11.51 15.79
N LEU A 291 1.30 -11.47 16.54
CA LEU A 291 2.41 -12.43 16.38
C LEU A 291 1.95 -13.87 16.70
N LEU A 292 1.24 -14.06 17.81
CA LEU A 292 0.77 -15.40 18.23
C LEU A 292 -0.24 -15.98 17.24
N LEU A 293 -1.26 -15.21 16.88
CA LEU A 293 -2.33 -15.68 15.99
C LEU A 293 -1.82 -15.82 14.54
N GLY A 294 -0.95 -14.93 14.10
CA GLY A 294 -0.30 -15.03 12.80
C GLY A 294 0.55 -16.29 12.69
N SER A 295 1.37 -16.57 13.71
CA SER A 295 2.18 -17.81 13.79
C SER A 295 1.30 -19.05 13.81
N ALA A 296 0.24 -19.07 14.60
CA ALA A 296 -0.72 -20.18 14.66
C ALA A 296 -1.41 -20.40 13.30
N GLY A 297 -1.78 -19.31 12.61
CA GLY A 297 -2.38 -19.39 11.28
C GLY A 297 -1.42 -19.96 10.23
N ILE A 298 -0.17 -19.55 10.24
CA ILE A 298 0.89 -20.11 9.35
C ILE A 298 1.09 -21.60 9.62
N MET A 299 1.19 -21.99 10.90
CA MET A 299 1.34 -23.41 11.27
C MET A 299 0.14 -24.24 10.82
N ALA A 300 -1.08 -23.74 11.02
CA ALA A 300 -2.29 -24.42 10.56
C ALA A 300 -2.31 -24.59 9.03
N ALA A 301 -1.88 -23.58 8.28
CA ALA A 301 -1.80 -23.65 6.82
C ALA A 301 -0.76 -24.70 6.38
N ILE A 302 0.43 -24.73 6.99
CA ILE A 302 1.48 -25.73 6.70
C ILE A 302 0.98 -27.14 6.96
N VAL A 303 0.34 -27.38 8.12
CA VAL A 303 -0.21 -28.71 8.48
C VAL A 303 -1.27 -29.13 7.47
N THR A 304 -2.18 -28.22 7.09
CA THR A 304 -3.22 -28.52 6.12
C THR A 304 -2.67 -28.86 4.73
N LEU A 305 -1.60 -28.17 4.31
CA LEU A 305 -0.92 -28.45 3.04
C LEU A 305 -0.17 -29.79 3.07
N ALA A 306 0.45 -30.15 4.21
CA ALA A 306 1.16 -31.41 4.36
C ALA A 306 0.23 -32.64 4.44
N GLN A 307 -1.05 -32.44 4.74
CA GLN A 307 -2.06 -33.51 4.81
C GLN A 307 -2.80 -33.75 3.48
N ARG A 308 -2.54 -32.94 2.47
CA ARG A 308 -3.09 -33.08 1.10
C ARG A 308 -2.10 -33.74 0.17
#